data_b70fd81d73ae39b529fc1a09b699a56a
#
_entry.id   b70fd81d73ae39b529fc1a09b699a56a
#
_cell.length_a   1.000
_cell.length_b   1.000
_cell.length_c   1.000
_cell.angle_alpha   90.00
_cell.angle_beta   90.00
_cell.angle_gamma   90.00
#
_symmetry.space_group_name_H-M   'P 1'
#
loop_
_entity.id
_entity.type
_entity.pdbx_description
1 polymer ?
#
loop_
_entity_poly.entity_id
_entity_poly.type
_entity_poly.pdbx_seq_one_letter_code
_entity_poly.pdbx_strand_id
1 'polypeptide(L)'
;MKLFLYIMRLICVCTLFCFLLSFTIKSEGLLTKNINQINIEHQNKFIDKSKIFEIYESNINSQKDINLIENQINNHPQIKDAQVYIQHNGDIDINLKERIPLVRVFNNNTSYYLDTDCKPMQLSSQYTSSNLIINGDIVFFNENEICNLYHHIKSNPFLESLVSQIYLQKQKIILKTRFKDL
;
A
#
# COMPACT_ATOMS: atom_id res chain seq x y z
N MET A 1 -28.74 -22.53 59.18
CA MET A 1 -29.60 -22.22 58.01
C MET A 1 -29.18 -20.99 57.24
N LYS A 2 -28.94 -19.83 57.89
CA LYS A 2 -28.50 -18.58 57.19
C LYS A 2 -27.13 -18.71 56.49
N LEU A 3 -26.15 -19.36 57.12
CA LEU A 3 -24.83 -19.56 56.54
C LEU A 3 -24.86 -20.42 55.25
N PHE A 4 -25.67 -21.47 55.26
CA PHE A 4 -25.84 -22.34 54.08
C PHE A 4 -26.47 -21.60 52.90
N LEU A 5 -27.44 -20.73 53.11
CA LEU A 5 -28.03 -19.88 52.09
C LEU A 5 -27.04 -18.86 51.53
N TYR A 6 -26.13 -18.33 52.36
CA TYR A 6 -25.06 -17.44 51.90
C TYR A 6 -24.06 -18.14 50.97
N ILE A 7 -23.66 -19.36 51.35
CA ILE A 7 -22.72 -20.19 50.56
C ILE A 7 -23.35 -20.55 49.18
N MET A 8 -24.62 -20.98 49.19
CA MET A 8 -25.38 -21.26 47.94
C MET A 8 -25.45 -20.06 47.02
N ARG A 9 -25.70 -18.86 47.59
CA ARG A 9 -25.76 -17.63 46.83
C ARG A 9 -24.43 -17.22 46.21
N LEU A 10 -23.33 -17.42 46.95
CA LEU A 10 -21.99 -17.17 46.49
C LEU A 10 -21.61 -18.11 45.32
N ILE A 11 -21.90 -19.41 45.46
CA ILE A 11 -21.68 -20.41 44.41
C ILE A 11 -22.45 -20.02 43.11
N CYS A 12 -23.68 -19.63 43.25
CA CYS A 12 -24.51 -19.24 42.12
C CYS A 12 -23.96 -18.01 41.38
N VAL A 13 -23.44 -17.01 42.11
CA VAL A 13 -22.79 -15.83 41.53
C VAL A 13 -21.50 -16.21 40.84
N CYS A 14 -20.66 -17.06 41.43
CA CYS A 14 -19.43 -17.52 40.82
C CYS A 14 -19.67 -18.34 39.55
N THR A 15 -20.67 -19.24 39.54
CA THR A 15 -21.02 -20.01 38.32
C THR A 15 -21.55 -19.13 37.21
N LEU A 16 -22.36 -18.13 37.54
CA LEU A 16 -22.84 -17.14 36.55
C LEU A 16 -21.68 -16.33 35.99
N PHE A 17 -20.73 -15.92 36.82
CA PHE A 17 -19.56 -15.18 36.37
C PHE A 17 -18.64 -16.03 35.49
N CYS A 18 -18.40 -17.28 35.83
CA CYS A 18 -17.65 -18.22 35.01
C CYS A 18 -18.35 -18.49 33.67
N PHE A 19 -19.68 -18.56 33.67
CA PHE A 19 -20.47 -18.72 32.45
C PHE A 19 -20.33 -17.50 31.53
N LEU A 20 -20.39 -16.27 32.07
CA LEU A 20 -20.18 -15.04 31.31
C LEU A 20 -18.76 -14.93 30.76
N LEU A 21 -17.75 -15.32 31.56
CA LEU A 21 -16.34 -15.37 31.09
C LEU A 21 -16.15 -16.40 29.97
N SER A 22 -16.84 -17.53 30.04
CA SER A 22 -16.78 -18.55 28.97
C SER A 22 -17.31 -18.04 27.62
N PHE A 23 -18.28 -17.12 27.65
CA PHE A 23 -18.76 -16.48 26.41
C PHE A 23 -17.75 -15.48 25.84
N THR A 24 -17.04 -14.73 26.67
CA THR A 24 -15.99 -13.80 26.23
C THR A 24 -14.76 -14.50 25.67
N ILE A 25 -14.34 -15.60 26.24
CA ILE A 25 -13.16 -16.37 25.78
C ILE A 25 -13.45 -17.10 24.44
N LYS A 26 -14.69 -17.47 24.18
CA LYS A 26 -15.07 -18.19 22.94
C LYS A 26 -15.08 -17.30 21.68
N SER A 27 -14.96 -15.98 21.84
CA SER A 27 -14.91 -15.04 20.70
C SER A 27 -13.52 -14.85 20.10
N GLU A 28 -12.45 -15.36 20.71
CA GLU A 28 -11.07 -15.24 20.17
C GLU A 28 -10.64 -16.32 19.20
N GLY A 29 -11.48 -17.21 18.82
CA GLY A 29 -11.05 -18.42 18.14
C GLY A 29 -11.74 -18.80 16.87
N LEU A 30 -11.90 -17.93 15.90
CA LEU A 30 -12.13 -18.37 14.50
C LEU A 30 -11.95 -17.17 13.57
N LEU A 31 -10.72 -16.85 13.27
CA LEU A 31 -10.40 -16.16 12.02
C LEU A 31 -10.86 -17.09 10.88
N THR A 32 -12.06 -16.90 10.40
CA THR A 32 -12.50 -17.53 9.17
C THR A 32 -11.64 -16.94 8.05
N LYS A 33 -10.96 -17.82 7.34
CA LYS A 33 -9.82 -17.55 6.49
C LYS A 33 -10.17 -16.96 5.13
N ASN A 34 -11.28 -16.28 4.97
CA ASN A 34 -11.71 -15.78 3.67
C ASN A 34 -11.54 -14.28 3.57
N ILE A 35 -10.81 -13.84 2.54
CA ILE A 35 -10.85 -12.43 2.14
C ILE A 35 -12.22 -12.20 1.50
N ASN A 36 -13.03 -11.37 2.15
CA ASN A 36 -14.35 -11.03 1.62
C ASN A 36 -14.22 -9.95 0.54
N GLN A 37 -13.41 -8.93 0.77
CA GLN A 37 -13.29 -7.83 -0.16
C GLN A 37 -11.90 -7.20 -0.13
N ILE A 38 -11.36 -6.90 -1.32
CA ILE A 38 -10.20 -6.02 -1.49
C ILE A 38 -10.67 -4.75 -2.18
N ASN A 39 -10.67 -3.65 -1.43
CA ASN A 39 -10.98 -2.32 -1.93
C ASN A 39 -9.70 -1.59 -2.27
N ILE A 40 -9.58 -1.09 -3.50
CA ILE A 40 -8.44 -0.30 -3.94
C ILE A 40 -8.92 1.12 -4.20
N GLU A 41 -8.44 2.07 -3.39
CA GLU A 41 -8.61 3.49 -3.66
C GLU A 41 -7.67 3.90 -4.79
N HIS A 42 -8.18 4.51 -5.79
CA HIS A 42 -7.59 4.94 -7.04
C HIS A 42 -7.58 3.89 -8.16
N GLN A 43 -7.95 4.39 -9.34
CA GLN A 43 -8.22 3.59 -10.56
C GLN A 43 -6.96 3.17 -11.32
N ASN A 44 -5.77 3.35 -10.76
CA ASN A 44 -4.54 3.19 -11.52
C ASN A 44 -4.09 1.74 -11.74
N LYS A 45 -4.76 0.74 -11.26
CA LYS A 45 -4.49 -0.70 -11.54
C LYS A 45 -3.00 -1.10 -11.56
N PHE A 46 -2.15 -0.42 -10.75
CA PHE A 46 -0.74 -0.74 -10.64
C PHE A 46 -0.52 -2.04 -9.88
N ILE A 47 -1.43 -2.34 -8.96
CA ILE A 47 -1.35 -3.51 -8.08
C ILE A 47 -2.07 -4.68 -8.72
N ASP A 48 -1.37 -5.79 -8.78
CA ASP A 48 -1.98 -7.08 -9.06
C ASP A 48 -2.62 -7.64 -7.78
N LYS A 49 -3.93 -7.77 -7.78
CA LYS A 49 -4.68 -8.34 -6.64
C LYS A 49 -4.17 -9.72 -6.25
N SER A 50 -3.71 -10.52 -7.21
CA SER A 50 -3.18 -11.86 -6.94
C SER A 50 -2.01 -11.85 -5.98
N LYS A 51 -1.12 -10.83 -6.08
CA LYS A 51 0.02 -10.67 -5.15
C LYS A 51 -0.42 -10.36 -3.73
N ILE A 52 -1.50 -9.60 -3.57
CA ILE A 52 -2.06 -9.32 -2.24
C ILE A 52 -2.66 -10.59 -1.64
N PHE A 53 -3.35 -11.40 -2.45
CA PHE A 53 -3.83 -12.71 -2.03
C PHE A 53 -2.69 -13.63 -1.60
N GLU A 54 -1.60 -13.71 -2.36
CA GLU A 54 -0.43 -14.51 -2.02
C GLU A 54 0.20 -14.09 -0.68
N ILE A 55 0.36 -12.77 -0.46
CA ILE A 55 0.85 -12.23 0.83
C ILE A 55 -0.08 -12.64 1.96
N TYR A 56 -1.39 -12.51 1.77
CA TYR A 56 -2.38 -12.88 2.76
C TYR A 56 -2.34 -14.39 3.05
N GLU A 57 -2.43 -15.25 2.05
CA GLU A 57 -2.46 -16.71 2.21
C GLU A 57 -1.19 -17.24 2.87
N SER A 58 -0.02 -16.71 2.51
CA SER A 58 1.26 -17.12 3.11
C SER A 58 1.32 -16.83 4.60
N ASN A 59 0.61 -15.81 5.07
CA ASN A 59 0.62 -15.39 6.46
C ASN A 59 -0.49 -16.01 7.30
N ILE A 60 -1.68 -16.18 6.75
CA ILE A 60 -2.80 -16.76 7.50
C ILE A 60 -2.58 -18.24 7.79
N ASN A 61 -1.95 -18.97 6.87
CA ASN A 61 -1.55 -20.35 7.07
C ASN A 61 -0.53 -20.54 8.20
N SER A 62 0.18 -19.46 8.55
CA SER A 62 1.17 -19.43 9.64
C SER A 62 0.59 -18.92 10.96
N GLN A 63 -0.74 -18.75 11.07
CA GLN A 63 -1.42 -18.16 12.24
C GLN A 63 -0.83 -16.80 12.67
N LYS A 64 -0.36 -16.01 11.73
CA LYS A 64 0.21 -14.70 12.00
C LYS A 64 -0.86 -13.67 12.33
N ASP A 65 -0.47 -12.73 13.18
CA ASP A 65 -1.29 -11.58 13.57
C ASP A 65 -1.64 -10.72 12.32
N ILE A 66 -2.85 -10.18 12.31
CA ILE A 66 -3.34 -9.26 11.27
C ILE A 66 -2.42 -8.07 11.08
N ASN A 67 -1.87 -7.54 12.17
CA ASN A 67 -0.90 -6.45 12.10
C ASN A 67 0.35 -6.82 11.28
N LEU A 68 0.77 -8.08 11.29
CA LEU A 68 1.88 -8.56 10.47
C LEU A 68 1.50 -8.63 9.00
N ILE A 69 0.26 -9.03 8.69
CA ILE A 69 -0.27 -9.05 7.32
C ILE A 69 -0.34 -7.62 6.78
N GLU A 70 -0.92 -6.70 7.54
CA GLU A 70 -1.01 -5.28 7.19
C GLU A 70 0.37 -4.67 6.94
N ASN A 71 1.34 -4.92 7.84
CA ASN A 71 2.70 -4.44 7.67
C ASN A 71 3.39 -5.01 6.42
N GLN A 72 3.16 -6.27 6.09
CA GLN A 72 3.73 -6.87 4.88
C GLN A 72 3.11 -6.30 3.61
N ILE A 73 1.79 -6.07 3.62
CA ILE A 73 1.11 -5.40 2.51
C ILE A 73 1.62 -3.97 2.37
N ASN A 74 1.77 -3.22 3.47
CA ASN A 74 2.31 -1.85 3.47
C ASN A 74 3.76 -1.76 2.95
N ASN A 75 4.54 -2.83 3.12
CA ASN A 75 5.91 -2.90 2.57
C ASN A 75 5.95 -3.16 1.06
N HIS A 76 4.80 -3.41 0.41
CA HIS A 76 4.78 -3.60 -1.04
C HIS A 76 5.10 -2.28 -1.77
N PRO A 77 6.04 -2.28 -2.73
CA PRO A 77 6.57 -1.04 -3.34
C PRO A 77 5.54 -0.20 -4.10
N GLN A 78 4.39 -0.75 -4.45
CA GLN A 78 3.30 -0.05 -5.15
C GLN A 78 2.18 0.40 -4.22
N ILE A 79 2.26 0.08 -2.92
CA ILE A 79 1.26 0.45 -1.93
C ILE A 79 1.72 1.68 -1.15
N LYS A 80 0.84 2.66 -1.02
CA LYS A 80 1.04 3.84 -0.18
C LYS A 80 0.59 3.58 1.24
N ASP A 81 -0.56 2.94 1.38
CA ASP A 81 -1.20 2.63 2.66
C ASP A 81 -2.10 1.41 2.51
N ALA A 82 -2.14 0.56 3.51
CA ALA A 82 -3.02 -0.58 3.59
C ALA A 82 -3.62 -0.68 4.99
N GLN A 83 -4.88 -1.05 5.06
CA GLN A 83 -5.60 -1.29 6.29
C GLN A 83 -6.34 -2.62 6.20
N VAL A 84 -6.16 -3.47 7.19
CA VAL A 84 -6.76 -4.81 7.24
C VAL A 84 -7.76 -4.86 8.39
N TYR A 85 -9.00 -5.19 8.10
CA TYR A 85 -10.08 -5.26 9.06
C TYR A 85 -10.67 -6.66 9.15
N ILE A 86 -11.02 -7.09 10.35
CA ILE A 86 -11.82 -8.30 10.58
C ILE A 86 -13.26 -7.88 10.81
N GLN A 87 -14.17 -8.46 10.03
CA GLN A 87 -15.61 -8.30 10.22
C GLN A 87 -16.12 -9.19 11.35
N HIS A 88 -17.34 -8.91 11.85
CA HIS A 88 -17.98 -9.70 12.91
C HIS A 88 -18.20 -11.19 12.54
N ASN A 89 -18.34 -11.49 11.27
CA ASN A 89 -18.45 -12.87 10.75
C ASN A 89 -17.11 -13.57 10.60
N GLY A 90 -15.99 -12.87 10.90
CA GLY A 90 -14.63 -13.37 10.76
C GLY A 90 -14.03 -13.20 9.36
N ASP A 91 -14.75 -12.60 8.42
CA ASP A 91 -14.21 -12.24 7.11
C ASP A 91 -13.22 -11.09 7.21
N ILE A 92 -12.33 -11.00 6.24
CA ILE A 92 -11.30 -9.98 6.20
C ILE A 92 -11.53 -9.03 5.03
N ASP A 93 -11.55 -7.75 5.35
CA ASP A 93 -11.56 -6.67 4.38
C ASP A 93 -10.18 -6.00 4.33
N ILE A 94 -9.67 -5.79 3.13
CA ILE A 94 -8.40 -5.12 2.88
C ILE A 94 -8.67 -3.85 2.07
N ASN A 95 -8.40 -2.70 2.67
CA ASN A 95 -8.44 -1.42 2.00
C ASN A 95 -7.03 -1.01 1.61
N LEU A 96 -6.81 -0.78 0.32
CA LEU A 96 -5.50 -0.44 -0.24
C LEU A 96 -5.54 0.93 -0.89
N LYS A 97 -4.50 1.70 -0.65
CA LYS A 97 -4.21 2.94 -1.36
C LYS A 97 -2.95 2.74 -2.20
N GLU A 98 -3.09 2.84 -3.51
CA GLU A 98 -1.95 2.75 -4.42
C GLU A 98 -1.07 4.00 -4.37
N ARG A 99 0.23 3.82 -4.64
CA ARG A 99 1.12 4.94 -4.94
C ARG A 99 0.80 5.51 -6.31
N ILE A 100 0.84 6.82 -6.44
CA ILE A 100 0.57 7.51 -7.71
C ILE A 100 1.90 7.82 -8.37
N PRO A 101 2.20 7.23 -9.55
CA PRO A 101 3.44 7.52 -10.26
C PRO A 101 3.43 8.95 -10.79
N LEU A 102 4.50 9.67 -10.52
CA LEU A 102 4.70 11.06 -10.91
C LEU A 102 5.54 11.15 -12.19
N VAL A 103 6.68 10.50 -12.21
CA VAL A 103 7.64 10.55 -13.30
C VAL A 103 8.31 9.19 -13.49
N ARG A 104 8.61 8.83 -14.74
CA ARG A 104 9.34 7.62 -15.05
C ARG A 104 10.82 7.92 -15.24
N VAL A 105 11.65 7.26 -14.45
CA VAL A 105 13.11 7.42 -14.48
C VAL A 105 13.74 6.22 -15.17
N PHE A 106 14.63 6.48 -16.12
CA PHE A 106 15.48 5.48 -16.75
C PHE A 106 16.91 5.68 -16.29
N ASN A 107 17.46 4.69 -15.62
CA ASN A 107 18.83 4.66 -15.16
C ASN A 107 19.55 3.48 -15.85
N ASN A 108 20.26 3.76 -16.93
CA ASN A 108 20.96 2.76 -17.74
C ASN A 108 20.05 1.57 -18.13
N ASN A 109 20.19 0.43 -17.42
CA ASN A 109 19.46 -0.81 -17.74
C ASN A 109 18.19 -0.99 -16.88
N THR A 110 17.90 -0.08 -15.96
CA THR A 110 16.74 -0.18 -15.07
C THR A 110 15.80 1.00 -15.28
N SER A 111 14.53 0.77 -15.02
CA SER A 111 13.56 1.85 -14.98
C SER A 111 12.60 1.68 -13.80
N TYR A 112 12.19 2.80 -13.24
CA TYR A 112 11.29 2.86 -12.10
C TYR A 112 10.46 4.15 -12.17
N TYR A 113 9.44 4.24 -11.35
CA TYR A 113 8.72 5.49 -11.15
C TYR A 113 9.18 6.17 -9.86
N LEU A 114 9.11 7.50 -9.80
CA LEU A 114 8.98 8.23 -8.55
C LEU A 114 7.51 8.54 -8.34
N ASP A 115 7.03 8.34 -7.12
CA ASP A 115 5.65 8.65 -6.74
C ASP A 115 5.50 10.12 -6.29
N THR A 116 4.29 10.49 -5.89
CA THR A 116 3.98 11.84 -5.38
C THR A 116 4.72 12.23 -4.11
N ASP A 117 5.27 11.27 -3.38
CA ASP A 117 6.10 11.49 -2.20
C ASP A 117 7.60 11.41 -2.53
N CYS A 118 7.94 11.44 -3.83
CA CYS A 118 9.32 11.33 -4.37
C CYS A 118 10.04 10.04 -3.98
N LYS A 119 9.29 8.97 -3.70
CA LYS A 119 9.86 7.67 -3.36
C LYS A 119 9.92 6.77 -4.59
N PRO A 120 10.99 5.96 -4.74
CA PRO A 120 11.07 4.99 -5.80
C PRO A 120 9.94 3.96 -5.73
N MET A 121 9.35 3.66 -6.89
CA MET A 121 8.25 2.74 -7.06
C MET A 121 8.54 1.82 -8.25
N GLN A 122 8.35 0.52 -8.08
CA GLN A 122 8.55 -0.45 -9.16
C GLN A 122 7.52 -0.28 -10.28
N LEU A 123 7.91 -0.67 -11.49
CA LEU A 123 7.00 -0.75 -12.63
C LEU A 123 5.93 -1.82 -12.35
N SER A 124 4.75 -1.60 -12.90
CA SER A 124 3.70 -2.62 -12.95
C SER A 124 3.82 -3.43 -14.24
N SER A 125 3.53 -4.73 -14.15
CA SER A 125 3.37 -5.57 -15.34
C SER A 125 2.03 -5.34 -16.06
N GLN A 126 1.06 -4.77 -15.33
CA GLN A 126 -0.31 -4.61 -15.83
C GLN A 126 -0.62 -3.19 -16.33
N TYR A 127 0.14 -2.20 -15.87
CA TYR A 127 -0.15 -0.81 -16.19
C TYR A 127 1.12 0.00 -16.45
N THR A 128 1.08 0.81 -17.51
CA THR A 128 2.13 1.78 -17.83
C THR A 128 1.54 3.19 -17.79
N SER A 129 2.10 4.04 -16.97
CA SER A 129 1.71 5.45 -16.94
C SER A 129 2.38 6.24 -18.06
N SER A 130 1.61 7.15 -18.66
CA SER A 130 2.10 8.08 -19.71
C SER A 130 2.79 9.32 -19.13
N ASN A 131 3.52 9.16 -18.03
CA ASN A 131 4.17 10.26 -17.35
C ASN A 131 5.42 10.75 -18.09
N LEU A 132 5.88 11.94 -17.69
CA LEU A 132 7.15 12.51 -18.14
C LEU A 132 8.29 11.52 -17.93
N ILE A 133 9.18 11.42 -18.90
CA ILE A 133 10.33 10.52 -18.86
C ILE A 133 11.57 11.33 -18.52
N ILE A 134 12.35 10.82 -17.56
CA ILE A 134 13.67 11.36 -17.19
C ILE A 134 14.71 10.28 -17.40
N ASN A 135 15.77 10.59 -18.11
CA ASN A 135 16.90 9.68 -18.35
C ASN A 135 18.24 10.44 -18.35
N GLY A 136 19.33 9.71 -18.50
CA GLY A 136 20.69 10.27 -18.54
C GLY A 136 21.50 9.92 -17.31
N ASP A 137 22.31 10.86 -16.84
CA ASP A 137 23.25 10.68 -15.73
C ASP A 137 22.54 10.78 -14.36
N ILE A 138 21.56 9.91 -14.13
CA ILE A 138 20.67 9.92 -12.95
C ILE A 138 21.46 9.82 -11.64
N VAL A 139 22.61 9.16 -11.64
CA VAL A 139 23.45 8.94 -10.44
C VAL A 139 23.89 10.23 -9.76
N PHE A 140 23.92 11.35 -10.50
CA PHE A 140 24.30 12.65 -9.96
C PHE A 140 23.14 13.43 -9.35
N PHE A 141 21.94 12.89 -9.36
CA PHE A 141 20.70 13.54 -8.89
C PHE A 141 20.01 12.65 -7.87
N ASN A 142 19.54 13.25 -6.79
CA ASN A 142 18.69 12.55 -5.84
C ASN A 142 17.22 12.61 -6.28
N GLU A 143 16.38 11.79 -5.67
CA GLU A 143 14.96 11.66 -5.99
C GLU A 143 14.21 12.99 -5.82
N ASN A 144 14.54 13.75 -4.79
CA ASN A 144 13.90 15.04 -4.52
C ASN A 144 14.25 16.09 -5.59
N GLU A 145 15.49 16.10 -6.07
CA GLU A 145 15.90 17.00 -7.16
C GLU A 145 15.16 16.67 -8.46
N ILE A 146 14.99 15.39 -8.76
CA ILE A 146 14.20 14.90 -9.91
C ILE A 146 12.72 15.32 -9.78
N CYS A 147 12.13 15.15 -8.60
CA CYS A 147 10.75 15.58 -8.33
C CYS A 147 10.58 17.09 -8.43
N ASN A 148 11.52 17.86 -7.89
CA ASN A 148 11.48 19.31 -7.99
C ASN A 148 11.55 19.80 -9.45
N LEU A 149 12.39 19.16 -10.26
CA LEU A 149 12.45 19.43 -11.70
C LEU A 149 11.12 19.11 -12.39
N TYR A 150 10.51 17.97 -12.06
CA TYR A 150 9.18 17.62 -12.56
C TYR A 150 8.15 18.67 -12.17
N HIS A 151 8.08 19.07 -10.90
CA HIS A 151 7.13 20.08 -10.44
C HIS A 151 7.35 21.43 -11.11
N HIS A 152 8.60 21.82 -11.34
CA HIS A 152 8.92 23.04 -12.07
C HIS A 152 8.39 23.02 -13.51
N ILE A 153 8.55 21.90 -14.21
CA ILE A 153 8.01 21.72 -15.57
C ILE A 153 6.47 21.76 -15.55
N LYS A 154 5.85 21.05 -14.60
CA LYS A 154 4.39 20.94 -14.48
C LYS A 154 3.71 22.24 -14.04
N SER A 155 4.39 23.07 -13.25
CA SER A 155 3.85 24.38 -12.84
C SER A 155 3.81 25.42 -13.95
N ASN A 156 4.53 25.20 -15.04
CA ASN A 156 4.54 26.10 -16.20
C ASN A 156 3.74 25.44 -17.35
N PRO A 157 2.54 25.95 -17.70
CA PRO A 157 1.68 25.36 -18.73
C PRO A 157 2.36 25.25 -20.11
N PHE A 158 3.25 26.19 -20.45
CA PHE A 158 4.02 26.14 -21.68
C PHE A 158 5.00 24.96 -21.69
N LEU A 159 5.79 24.79 -20.61
CA LEU A 159 6.73 23.68 -20.50
C LEU A 159 6.00 22.34 -20.42
N GLU A 160 4.89 22.26 -19.70
CA GLU A 160 4.07 21.05 -19.59
C GLU A 160 3.56 20.59 -20.95
N SER A 161 3.09 21.51 -21.78
CA SER A 161 2.59 21.18 -23.12
C SER A 161 3.71 20.76 -24.09
N LEU A 162 4.88 21.34 -23.92
CA LEU A 162 6.00 21.20 -24.85
C LEU A 162 6.88 20.01 -24.53
N VAL A 163 7.23 19.80 -23.24
CA VAL A 163 8.26 18.84 -22.84
C VAL A 163 7.70 17.42 -22.83
N SER A 164 8.38 16.51 -23.51
CA SER A 164 8.05 15.08 -23.50
C SER A 164 9.04 14.25 -22.70
N GLN A 165 10.29 14.70 -22.65
CA GLN A 165 11.37 13.97 -22.00
C GLN A 165 12.44 14.94 -21.47
N ILE A 166 13.05 14.58 -20.36
CA ILE A 166 14.19 15.30 -19.78
C ILE A 166 15.42 14.38 -19.85
N TYR A 167 16.52 14.91 -20.36
CA TYR A 167 17.80 14.22 -20.36
C TYR A 167 18.74 14.94 -19.41
N LEU A 168 19.13 14.25 -18.34
CA LEU A 168 20.02 14.78 -17.30
C LEU A 168 21.48 14.50 -17.68
N GLN A 169 22.28 15.52 -17.62
CA GLN A 169 23.75 15.41 -17.70
C GLN A 169 24.36 16.12 -16.49
N LYS A 170 25.55 15.70 -16.07
CA LYS A 170 26.21 16.21 -14.86
C LYS A 170 26.19 17.73 -14.70
N GLN A 171 26.26 18.48 -15.80
CA GLN A 171 26.36 19.95 -15.79
C GLN A 171 25.22 20.66 -16.55
N LYS A 172 24.29 19.92 -17.17
CA LYS A 172 23.19 20.53 -17.89
C LYS A 172 21.96 19.64 -17.94
N ILE A 173 20.81 20.26 -18.11
CA ILE A 173 19.50 19.62 -18.30
C ILE A 173 19.07 19.90 -19.72
N ILE A 174 18.74 18.86 -20.49
CA ILE A 174 18.25 18.97 -21.85
C ILE A 174 16.78 18.59 -21.87
N LEU A 175 15.92 19.48 -22.31
CA LEU A 175 14.50 19.23 -22.50
C LEU A 175 14.26 18.79 -23.94
N LYS A 176 13.65 17.63 -24.12
CA LYS A 176 13.18 17.16 -25.44
C LYS A 176 11.71 17.48 -25.59
N THR A 177 11.39 18.10 -26.71
CA THR A 177 10.02 18.53 -27.00
C THR A 177 9.22 17.43 -27.71
N ARG A 178 7.89 17.56 -27.67
CA ARG A 178 6.94 16.68 -28.40
C ARG A 178 6.95 16.96 -29.89
N PHE A 179 7.35 18.15 -30.28
CA PHE A 179 7.41 18.54 -31.69
C PHE A 179 8.84 18.30 -32.18
N LYS A 180 8.96 17.59 -33.30
CA LYS A 180 10.21 17.58 -34.07
C LYS A 180 10.47 19.02 -34.48
N ASP A 181 11.74 19.45 -34.39
CA ASP A 181 12.18 20.73 -34.89
C ASP A 181 11.58 20.95 -36.28
N LEU A 182 10.84 22.06 -36.39
CA LEU A 182 10.37 22.57 -37.69
C LEU A 182 11.53 23.12 -38.49
#